data_4505de319a8adc9da9ff3468e67308c4
#
_entry.id   4505de319a8adc9da9ff3468e67308c4
#
_cell.length_a   1.000
_cell.length_b   1.000
_cell.length_c   1.000
_cell.angle_alpha   90.00
_cell.angle_beta   90.00
_cell.angle_gamma   90.00
#
_symmetry.space_group_name_H-M   'P 1'
#
loop_
_entity.id
_entity.type
_entity.pdbx_description
1 polymer ?
#
loop_
_entity_poly.entity_id
_entity_poly.type
_entity_poly.pdbx_seq_one_letter_code
_entity_poly.pdbx_strand_id
1 'polypeptide(L)'
;MRLKGQIAIITGAGSGIGRASAVLFAAEGAFVALVDRDSAGMRETLAAVRAAKGDGSEHLGDVGDGDFATATVAETVSRRGRLDVLMTAAGWSCGGTVVTTDPADWDAVFRTNVGGTWLWSRAAVPQMQRQGNGSIITLASQLAIAGGRNNSAYIAAKGAIISLTKTMAVDFGADGIRVNAIAPGAIDTPMLRRSFARHADPEPVREASRNRHAMKRFGRAEEVAEAALHLASDASSFTTGTVLAVDGGWLAA
;
A
#
# COMPACT_ATOMS: atom_id res chain seq x y z
N MET A 1 -11.17 -6.97 -18.18
CA MET A 1 -11.13 -5.80 -17.28
C MET A 1 -11.74 -6.21 -15.95
N ARG A 2 -10.88 -6.51 -14.98
CA ARG A 2 -11.25 -7.05 -13.64
C ARG A 2 -11.87 -6.01 -12.71
N LEU A 3 -11.68 -4.71 -12.98
CA LEU A 3 -12.17 -3.59 -12.18
C LEU A 3 -13.07 -2.63 -12.98
N LYS A 4 -13.73 -3.13 -14.02
CA LYS A 4 -14.56 -2.28 -14.91
C LYS A 4 -15.65 -1.54 -14.12
N GLY A 5 -15.60 -0.21 -14.18
CA GLY A 5 -16.56 0.67 -13.52
C GLY A 5 -16.38 0.82 -12.01
N GLN A 6 -15.33 0.23 -11.42
CA GLN A 6 -14.99 0.41 -10.01
C GLN A 6 -14.23 1.72 -9.77
N ILE A 7 -14.34 2.24 -8.57
CA ILE A 7 -13.67 3.46 -8.11
C ILE A 7 -12.67 3.07 -7.04
N ALA A 8 -11.39 3.37 -7.28
CA ALA A 8 -10.30 3.06 -6.36
C ALA A 8 -9.61 4.33 -5.84
N ILE A 9 -9.32 4.37 -4.55
CA ILE A 9 -8.39 5.34 -3.96
C ILE A 9 -7.09 4.61 -3.65
N ILE A 10 -5.95 5.19 -4.06
CA ILE A 10 -4.62 4.61 -3.84
C ILE A 10 -3.72 5.65 -3.22
N THR A 11 -3.29 5.42 -1.97
CA THR A 11 -2.31 6.29 -1.30
C THR A 11 -0.88 5.85 -1.63
N GLY A 12 0.08 6.78 -1.58
CA GLY A 12 1.45 6.50 -2.01
C GLY A 12 1.56 6.29 -3.52
N ALA A 13 0.64 6.87 -4.29
CA ALA A 13 0.50 6.68 -5.72
C ALA A 13 1.60 7.37 -6.55
N GLY A 14 2.38 8.27 -5.96
CA GLY A 14 3.44 8.99 -6.66
C GLY A 14 4.63 8.13 -7.09
N SER A 15 4.81 6.92 -6.55
CA SER A 15 5.95 6.06 -6.93
C SER A 15 5.74 4.59 -6.59
N GLY A 16 6.67 3.74 -7.02
CA GLY A 16 6.81 2.34 -6.60
C GLY A 16 5.53 1.52 -6.73
N ILE A 17 5.17 0.79 -5.67
CA ILE A 17 4.02 -0.12 -5.65
C ILE A 17 2.70 0.62 -5.87
N GLY A 18 2.52 1.80 -5.23
CA GLY A 18 1.30 2.60 -5.39
C GLY A 18 1.10 3.05 -6.83
N ARG A 19 2.16 3.54 -7.50
CA ARG A 19 2.13 3.91 -8.92
C ARG A 19 1.78 2.70 -9.81
N ALA A 20 2.48 1.58 -9.63
CA ALA A 20 2.25 0.38 -10.43
C ALA A 20 0.81 -0.13 -10.28
N SER A 21 0.29 -0.12 -9.04
CA SER A 21 -1.10 -0.50 -8.77
C SER A 21 -2.10 0.45 -9.42
N ALA A 22 -1.85 1.77 -9.37
CA ALA A 22 -2.71 2.77 -9.99
C ALA A 22 -2.81 2.58 -11.51
N VAL A 23 -1.68 2.39 -12.17
CA VAL A 23 -1.64 2.16 -13.64
C VAL A 23 -2.36 0.86 -14.00
N LEU A 24 -2.10 -0.21 -13.26
CA LEU A 24 -2.73 -1.51 -13.51
C LEU A 24 -4.25 -1.49 -13.26
N PHE A 25 -4.69 -0.89 -12.14
CA PHE A 25 -6.13 -0.78 -11.83
C PHE A 25 -6.88 0.02 -12.89
N ALA A 26 -6.27 1.11 -13.36
CA ALA A 26 -6.84 1.92 -14.43
C ALA A 26 -6.90 1.17 -15.77
N ALA A 27 -5.86 0.41 -16.12
CA ALA A 27 -5.84 -0.46 -17.30
C ALA A 27 -6.92 -1.56 -17.23
N GLU A 28 -7.27 -1.98 -16.02
CA GLU A 28 -8.35 -2.95 -15.75
C GLU A 28 -9.73 -2.32 -15.58
N GLY A 29 -9.85 -1.03 -15.92
CA GLY A 29 -11.12 -0.32 -16.05
C GLY A 29 -11.62 0.41 -14.81
N ALA A 30 -10.80 0.54 -13.76
CA ALA A 30 -11.13 1.38 -12.62
C ALA A 30 -10.86 2.86 -12.91
N PHE A 31 -11.66 3.74 -12.28
CA PHE A 31 -11.23 5.11 -12.03
C PHE A 31 -10.32 5.12 -10.80
N VAL A 32 -9.16 5.82 -10.87
CA VAL A 32 -8.19 5.87 -9.78
C VAL A 32 -8.02 7.28 -9.23
N ALA A 33 -8.32 7.48 -7.95
CA ALA A 33 -7.97 8.68 -7.21
C ALA A 33 -6.58 8.48 -6.60
N LEU A 34 -5.61 9.22 -7.11
CA LEU A 34 -4.20 9.13 -6.74
C LEU A 34 -3.95 10.06 -5.55
N VAL A 35 -3.36 9.54 -4.48
CA VAL A 35 -3.04 10.31 -3.27
C VAL A 35 -1.56 10.21 -2.98
N ASP A 36 -0.88 11.33 -2.91
CA ASP A 36 0.52 11.44 -2.49
C ASP A 36 0.84 12.89 -2.07
N ARG A 37 1.95 13.09 -1.39
CA ARG A 37 2.53 14.42 -1.14
C ARG A 37 3.52 14.86 -2.22
N ASP A 38 3.94 13.94 -3.09
CA ASP A 38 4.84 14.20 -4.22
C ASP A 38 4.04 14.56 -5.47
N SER A 39 3.88 15.86 -5.72
CA SER A 39 3.14 16.36 -6.88
C SER A 39 3.77 15.98 -8.23
N ALA A 40 5.10 15.90 -8.29
CA ALA A 40 5.79 15.49 -9.53
C ALA A 40 5.53 14.01 -9.82
N GLY A 41 5.72 13.16 -8.81
CA GLY A 41 5.44 11.73 -8.93
C GLY A 41 3.98 11.43 -9.28
N MET A 42 3.02 12.20 -8.76
CA MET A 42 1.60 12.03 -9.12
C MET A 42 1.31 12.39 -10.56
N ARG A 43 1.87 13.51 -11.08
CA ARG A 43 1.71 13.88 -12.50
C ARG A 43 2.25 12.79 -13.43
N GLU A 44 3.43 12.20 -13.12
CA GLU A 44 3.97 11.07 -13.87
C GLU A 44 3.03 9.86 -13.82
N THR A 45 2.48 9.57 -12.65
CA THR A 45 1.54 8.44 -12.49
C THR A 45 0.26 8.68 -13.27
N LEU A 46 -0.33 9.88 -13.20
CA LEU A 46 -1.54 10.20 -13.96
C LEU A 46 -1.29 10.16 -15.48
N ALA A 47 -0.11 10.60 -15.92
CA ALA A 47 0.28 10.47 -17.33
C ALA A 47 0.36 9.00 -17.75
N ALA A 48 0.94 8.12 -16.91
CA ALA A 48 1.01 6.69 -17.17
C ALA A 48 -0.38 6.02 -17.15
N VAL A 49 -1.28 6.42 -16.25
CA VAL A 49 -2.69 5.99 -16.21
C VAL A 49 -3.39 6.33 -17.54
N ARG A 50 -3.23 7.56 -18.03
CA ARG A 50 -3.80 8.00 -19.31
C ARG A 50 -3.22 7.27 -20.50
N ALA A 51 -1.90 7.01 -20.50
CA ALA A 51 -1.22 6.23 -21.54
C ALA A 51 -1.75 4.78 -21.61
N ALA A 52 -2.16 4.23 -20.45
CA ALA A 52 -2.82 2.93 -20.36
C ALA A 52 -4.34 2.99 -20.69
N LYS A 53 -4.83 4.12 -21.23
CA LYS A 53 -6.23 4.40 -21.58
C LYS A 53 -7.18 4.35 -20.37
N GLY A 54 -6.66 4.57 -19.16
CA GLY A 54 -7.42 4.71 -17.93
C GLY A 54 -7.78 6.15 -17.61
N ASP A 55 -8.52 6.35 -16.51
CA ASP A 55 -8.94 7.65 -15.99
C ASP A 55 -8.59 7.77 -14.50
N GLY A 56 -8.32 8.99 -14.03
CA GLY A 56 -7.99 9.25 -12.64
C GLY A 56 -7.93 10.73 -12.28
N SER A 57 -7.84 10.99 -10.97
CA SER A 57 -7.63 12.33 -10.40
C SER A 57 -6.43 12.34 -9.45
N GLU A 58 -5.88 13.53 -9.19
CA GLU A 58 -4.79 13.75 -8.25
C GLU A 58 -5.32 14.46 -6.99
N HIS A 59 -4.88 13.99 -5.83
CA HIS A 59 -5.18 14.57 -4.52
C HIS A 59 -3.86 14.73 -3.75
N LEU A 60 -3.35 15.96 -3.68
CA LEU A 60 -2.06 16.28 -3.07
C LEU A 60 -2.23 16.51 -1.57
N GLY A 61 -1.60 15.69 -0.73
CA GLY A 61 -1.65 15.87 0.73
C GLY A 61 -0.89 14.80 1.51
N ASP A 62 -0.85 14.98 2.82
CA ASP A 62 -0.24 14.03 3.77
C ASP A 62 -1.28 12.99 4.18
N VAL A 63 -0.95 11.72 4.04
CA VAL A 63 -1.83 10.61 4.46
C VAL A 63 -2.07 10.56 5.97
N GLY A 64 -1.22 11.20 6.77
CA GLY A 64 -1.39 11.35 8.21
C GLY A 64 -2.35 12.48 8.63
N ASP A 65 -3.02 13.12 7.67
CA ASP A 65 -4.06 14.14 7.89
C ASP A 65 -5.45 13.52 7.71
N GLY A 66 -6.22 13.45 8.80
CA GLY A 66 -7.54 12.83 8.81
C GLY A 66 -8.62 13.65 8.11
N ASP A 67 -8.52 14.98 8.15
CA ASP A 67 -9.45 15.87 7.47
C ASP A 67 -9.25 15.79 5.96
N PHE A 68 -7.99 15.74 5.52
CA PHE A 68 -7.64 15.50 4.11
C PHE A 68 -8.17 14.14 3.61
N ALA A 69 -7.99 13.07 4.40
CA ALA A 69 -8.51 11.75 4.04
C ALA A 69 -10.05 11.77 3.89
N THR A 70 -10.74 12.39 4.85
CA THR A 70 -12.20 12.51 4.86
C THR A 70 -12.70 13.33 3.66
N ALA A 71 -12.08 14.48 3.39
CA ALA A 71 -12.43 15.35 2.28
C ALA A 71 -12.21 14.66 0.92
N THR A 72 -11.08 13.95 0.75
CA THR A 72 -10.77 13.24 -0.50
C THR A 72 -11.75 12.10 -0.77
N VAL A 73 -12.11 11.32 0.24
CA VAL A 73 -13.14 10.26 0.11
C VAL A 73 -14.48 10.88 -0.26
N ALA A 74 -14.90 11.95 0.43
CA ALA A 74 -16.17 12.63 0.17
C ALA A 74 -16.22 13.21 -1.26
N GLU A 75 -15.15 13.85 -1.71
CA GLU A 75 -15.04 14.38 -3.08
C GLU A 75 -15.12 13.25 -4.12
N THR A 76 -14.36 12.16 -3.91
CA THR A 76 -14.38 11.01 -4.82
C THR A 76 -15.78 10.42 -4.94
N VAL A 77 -16.46 10.21 -3.81
CA VAL A 77 -17.83 9.68 -3.78
C VAL A 77 -18.84 10.65 -4.40
N SER A 78 -18.72 11.96 -4.11
CA SER A 78 -19.59 12.97 -4.71
C SER A 78 -19.52 12.99 -6.24
N ARG A 79 -18.30 12.81 -6.79
CA ARG A 79 -18.08 12.85 -8.24
C ARG A 79 -18.36 11.52 -8.95
N ARG A 80 -18.21 10.39 -8.27
CA ARG A 80 -18.25 9.05 -8.88
C ARG A 80 -19.38 8.16 -8.36
N GLY A 81 -20.06 8.59 -7.29
CA GLY A 81 -21.21 7.89 -6.71
C GLY A 81 -20.87 6.72 -5.78
N ARG A 82 -19.62 6.24 -5.79
CA ARG A 82 -19.19 5.05 -5.05
C ARG A 82 -17.71 5.06 -4.70
N LEU A 83 -17.30 4.14 -3.81
CA LEU A 83 -15.90 3.81 -3.54
C LEU A 83 -15.80 2.28 -3.32
N ASP A 84 -15.11 1.59 -4.22
CA ASP A 84 -15.04 0.12 -4.22
C ASP A 84 -13.74 -0.41 -3.63
N VAL A 85 -12.64 0.29 -3.89
CA VAL A 85 -11.30 -0.15 -3.48
C VAL A 85 -10.56 0.96 -2.76
N LEU A 86 -10.00 0.65 -1.61
CA LEU A 86 -8.98 1.47 -0.95
C LEU A 86 -7.68 0.70 -0.88
N MET A 87 -6.60 1.25 -1.43
CA MET A 87 -5.25 0.71 -1.25
C MET A 87 -4.37 1.69 -0.48
N THR A 88 -3.95 1.31 0.74
CA THR A 88 -3.06 2.13 1.56
C THR A 88 -1.61 1.72 1.33
N ALA A 89 -0.97 2.30 0.28
CA ALA A 89 0.41 1.99 -0.09
C ALA A 89 1.43 3.06 0.35
N ALA A 90 0.98 4.18 0.89
CA ALA A 90 1.88 5.19 1.44
C ALA A 90 2.66 4.64 2.64
N GLY A 91 3.94 4.97 2.69
CA GLY A 91 4.79 4.56 3.79
C GLY A 91 6.25 4.94 3.58
N TRP A 92 7.02 4.91 4.65
CA TRP A 92 8.45 5.14 4.62
C TRP A 92 9.18 4.43 5.77
N SER A 93 10.51 4.44 5.76
CA SER A 93 11.38 3.82 6.73
C SER A 93 12.58 4.72 7.02
N CYS A 94 12.85 4.94 8.29
CA CYS A 94 14.02 5.71 8.75
C CYS A 94 15.29 4.84 8.90
N GLY A 95 15.15 3.52 9.06
CA GLY A 95 16.24 2.65 9.53
C GLY A 95 16.33 2.67 11.07
N GLY A 96 17.47 2.22 11.61
CA GLY A 96 17.79 2.27 13.04
C GLY A 96 17.35 1.06 13.86
N THR A 97 18.10 0.81 14.94
CA THR A 97 17.76 -0.17 15.98
C THR A 97 16.88 0.47 17.04
N VAL A 98 16.43 -0.28 18.05
CA VAL A 98 15.68 0.26 19.20
C VAL A 98 16.49 1.35 19.93
N VAL A 99 17.83 1.26 19.92
CA VAL A 99 18.71 2.23 20.59
C VAL A 99 19.02 3.45 19.72
N THR A 100 19.09 3.27 18.39
CA THR A 100 19.56 4.31 17.46
C THR A 100 18.46 4.98 16.65
N THR A 101 17.21 4.53 16.75
CA THR A 101 16.06 5.20 16.13
C THR A 101 15.72 6.45 16.93
N ASP A 102 15.70 7.61 16.28
CA ASP A 102 15.25 8.85 16.90
C ASP A 102 13.75 8.76 17.24
N PRO A 103 13.31 9.20 18.44
CA PRO A 103 11.89 9.21 18.80
C PRO A 103 11.00 9.95 17.79
N ALA A 104 11.47 11.06 17.23
CA ALA A 104 10.71 11.81 16.22
C ALA A 104 10.55 11.00 14.92
N ASP A 105 11.57 10.26 14.51
CA ASP A 105 11.48 9.34 13.36
C ASP A 105 10.53 8.17 13.64
N TRP A 106 10.58 7.63 14.87
CA TRP A 106 9.63 6.61 15.30
C TRP A 106 8.18 7.09 15.16
N ASP A 107 7.87 8.26 15.73
CA ASP A 107 6.52 8.84 15.67
C ASP A 107 6.10 9.14 14.23
N ALA A 108 7.00 9.69 13.41
CA ALA A 108 6.72 9.98 12.01
C ALA A 108 6.47 8.71 11.17
N VAL A 109 7.20 7.61 11.43
CA VAL A 109 6.95 6.31 10.78
C VAL A 109 5.57 5.78 11.18
N PHE A 110 5.23 5.80 12.47
CA PHE A 110 3.91 5.35 12.94
C PHE A 110 2.79 6.23 12.42
N ARG A 111 2.93 7.56 12.46
CA ARG A 111 1.94 8.50 11.94
C ARG A 111 1.64 8.25 10.46
N THR A 112 2.67 8.05 9.65
CA THR A 112 2.49 7.82 8.22
C THR A 112 1.97 6.41 7.92
N ASN A 113 2.66 5.37 8.42
CA ASN A 113 2.38 4.00 8.00
C ASN A 113 1.12 3.44 8.66
N VAL A 114 0.99 3.58 9.99
CA VAL A 114 -0.15 3.05 10.77
C VAL A 114 -1.29 4.05 10.79
N GLY A 115 -0.99 5.29 11.19
CA GLY A 115 -1.97 6.39 11.27
C GLY A 115 -2.63 6.63 9.92
N GLY A 116 -1.83 6.75 8.84
CA GLY A 116 -2.35 6.89 7.49
C GLY A 116 -3.26 5.73 7.10
N THR A 117 -2.83 4.48 7.30
CA THR A 117 -3.67 3.31 7.00
C THR A 117 -5.00 3.36 7.75
N TRP A 118 -4.99 3.70 9.04
CA TRP A 118 -6.18 3.78 9.87
C TRP A 118 -7.10 4.94 9.45
N LEU A 119 -6.57 6.14 9.24
CA LEU A 119 -7.34 7.34 8.87
C LEU A 119 -8.07 7.15 7.53
N TRP A 120 -7.38 6.61 6.52
CA TRP A 120 -7.99 6.35 5.22
C TRP A 120 -9.03 5.24 5.27
N SER A 121 -8.79 4.18 6.07
CA SER A 121 -9.80 3.13 6.30
C SER A 121 -11.02 3.68 7.03
N ARG A 122 -10.82 4.50 8.09
CA ARG A 122 -11.89 5.19 8.81
C ARG A 122 -12.76 6.07 7.90
N ALA A 123 -12.14 6.75 6.94
CA ALA A 123 -12.88 7.58 5.98
C ALA A 123 -13.65 6.75 4.95
N ALA A 124 -13.08 5.64 4.47
CA ALA A 124 -13.66 4.82 3.40
C ALA A 124 -14.77 3.88 3.87
N VAL A 125 -14.62 3.24 5.04
CA VAL A 125 -15.52 2.20 5.55
C VAL A 125 -16.99 2.64 5.59
N PRO A 126 -17.38 3.84 6.10
CA PRO A 126 -18.79 4.24 6.12
C PRO A 126 -19.43 4.27 4.74
N GLN A 127 -18.68 4.61 3.69
CA GLN A 127 -19.19 4.57 2.32
C GLN A 127 -19.33 3.13 1.82
N MET A 128 -18.36 2.28 2.07
CA MET A 128 -18.42 0.87 1.69
C MET A 128 -19.55 0.13 2.41
N GLN A 129 -19.81 0.45 3.69
CA GLN A 129 -20.95 -0.09 4.44
C GLN A 129 -22.29 0.30 3.80
N ARG A 130 -22.48 1.57 3.40
CA ARG A 130 -23.70 2.00 2.69
C ARG A 130 -23.91 1.27 1.36
N GLN A 131 -22.83 0.83 0.73
CA GLN A 131 -22.86 0.07 -0.54
C GLN A 131 -23.07 -1.43 -0.33
N GLY A 132 -22.80 -1.95 0.90
CA GLY A 132 -22.75 -3.39 1.18
C GLY A 132 -21.62 -4.11 0.46
N ASN A 133 -20.56 -3.39 0.06
CA ASN A 133 -19.43 -3.93 -0.68
C ASN A 133 -18.20 -3.03 -0.58
N GLY A 134 -17.01 -3.64 -0.51
CA GLY A 134 -15.74 -2.93 -0.53
C GLY A 134 -14.53 -3.85 -0.45
N SER A 135 -13.38 -3.37 -0.91
CA SER A 135 -12.09 -4.05 -0.74
C SER A 135 -11.04 -3.07 -0.23
N ILE A 136 -10.46 -3.36 0.94
CA ILE A 136 -9.36 -2.59 1.51
C ILE A 136 -8.09 -3.43 1.42
N ILE A 137 -7.04 -2.87 0.82
CA ILE A 137 -5.75 -3.52 0.63
C ILE A 137 -4.70 -2.70 1.36
N THR A 138 -4.07 -3.30 2.37
CA THR A 138 -3.02 -2.65 3.15
C THR A 138 -1.64 -3.18 2.75
N LEU A 139 -0.63 -2.33 2.83
CA LEU A 139 0.77 -2.72 2.58
C LEU A 139 1.50 -2.99 3.91
N ALA A 140 1.68 -4.27 4.23
CA ALA A 140 2.56 -4.76 5.29
C ALA A 140 4.01 -4.91 4.79
N SER A 141 4.71 -5.92 5.24
CA SER A 141 6.06 -6.32 4.82
C SER A 141 6.35 -7.74 5.27
N GLN A 142 7.14 -8.49 4.49
CA GLN A 142 7.73 -9.76 4.96
C GLN A 142 8.49 -9.60 6.28
N LEU A 143 9.15 -8.44 6.50
CA LEU A 143 9.91 -8.16 7.72
C LEU A 143 9.01 -8.08 8.97
N ALA A 144 7.73 -7.77 8.83
CA ALA A 144 6.78 -7.78 9.93
C ALA A 144 6.41 -9.20 10.39
N ILE A 145 6.66 -10.21 9.55
CA ILE A 145 6.40 -11.61 9.84
C ILE A 145 7.66 -12.29 10.41
N ALA A 146 8.83 -12.05 9.82
CA ALA A 146 10.06 -12.74 10.17
C ALA A 146 11.10 -11.88 10.91
N GLY A 147 10.85 -10.59 11.08
CA GLY A 147 11.82 -9.64 11.65
C GLY A 147 12.92 -9.23 10.67
N GLY A 148 13.75 -8.28 11.10
CA GLY A 148 14.87 -7.75 10.31
C GLY A 148 15.76 -6.85 11.14
N ARG A 149 16.96 -6.56 10.64
CA ARG A 149 17.94 -5.72 11.34
C ARG A 149 17.76 -4.25 10.96
N ASN A 150 18.10 -3.36 11.89
CA ASN A 150 18.23 -1.91 11.67
C ASN A 150 16.99 -1.25 11.04
N ASN A 151 15.78 -1.63 11.50
CA ASN A 151 14.54 -1.07 10.98
C ASN A 151 13.39 -1.19 11.99
N SER A 152 13.66 -0.90 13.27
CA SER A 152 12.75 -1.15 14.39
C SER A 152 11.38 -0.50 14.22
N ALA A 153 11.32 0.81 13.95
CA ALA A 153 10.07 1.55 13.79
C ALA A 153 9.24 1.02 12.62
N TYR A 154 9.87 0.80 11.46
CA TYR A 154 9.18 0.32 10.27
C TYR A 154 8.59 -1.08 10.46
N ILE A 155 9.38 -2.01 11.04
CA ILE A 155 8.94 -3.40 11.25
C ILE A 155 7.78 -3.44 12.26
N ALA A 156 7.88 -2.68 13.36
CA ALA A 156 6.81 -2.57 14.33
C ALA A 156 5.53 -1.98 13.70
N ALA A 157 5.67 -0.90 12.91
CA ALA A 157 4.54 -0.31 12.19
C ALA A 157 3.89 -1.29 11.20
N LYS A 158 4.69 -2.06 10.45
CA LYS A 158 4.18 -3.06 9.51
C LYS A 158 3.52 -4.26 10.21
N GLY A 159 3.98 -4.63 11.42
CA GLY A 159 3.30 -5.59 12.29
C GLY A 159 1.94 -5.07 12.78
N ALA A 160 1.87 -3.80 13.18
CA ALA A 160 0.61 -3.15 13.56
C ALA A 160 -0.41 -3.14 12.41
N ILE A 161 0.04 -2.93 11.15
CA ILE A 161 -0.82 -3.00 9.96
C ILE A 161 -1.40 -4.41 9.76
N ILE A 162 -0.62 -5.47 9.99
CA ILE A 162 -1.12 -6.85 9.91
C ILE A 162 -2.25 -7.07 10.92
N SER A 163 -2.05 -6.65 12.17
CA SER A 163 -3.07 -6.78 13.22
C SER A 163 -4.31 -5.96 12.91
N LEU A 164 -4.15 -4.69 12.48
CA LEU A 164 -5.24 -3.81 12.07
C LEU A 164 -6.05 -4.39 10.90
N THR A 165 -5.37 -4.98 9.92
CA THR A 165 -6.03 -5.65 8.78
C THR A 165 -6.95 -6.77 9.23
N LYS A 166 -6.47 -7.63 10.15
CA LYS A 166 -7.27 -8.75 10.67
C LYS A 166 -8.47 -8.27 11.48
N THR A 167 -8.28 -7.24 12.31
CA THR A 167 -9.38 -6.65 13.10
C THR A 167 -10.45 -6.08 12.16
N MET A 168 -10.06 -5.24 11.19
CA MET A 168 -11.01 -4.68 10.23
C MET A 168 -11.74 -5.75 9.39
N ALA A 169 -11.06 -6.84 9.05
CA ALA A 169 -11.68 -7.95 8.32
C ALA A 169 -12.81 -8.63 9.12
N VAL A 170 -12.62 -8.78 10.44
CA VAL A 170 -13.63 -9.32 11.36
C VAL A 170 -14.76 -8.31 11.59
N ASP A 171 -14.40 -7.03 11.84
CA ASP A 171 -15.38 -5.99 12.14
C ASP A 171 -16.34 -5.73 10.98
N PHE A 172 -15.86 -5.77 9.74
CA PHE A 172 -16.62 -5.32 8.56
C PHE A 172 -16.97 -6.43 7.56
N GLY A 173 -16.59 -7.68 7.85
CA GLY A 173 -16.90 -8.80 6.94
C GLY A 173 -18.40 -9.01 6.72
N ALA A 174 -19.23 -8.82 7.76
CA ALA A 174 -20.68 -8.90 7.65
C ALA A 174 -21.30 -7.78 6.80
N ASP A 175 -20.59 -6.67 6.62
CA ASP A 175 -20.99 -5.55 5.77
C ASP A 175 -20.58 -5.75 4.29
N GLY A 176 -20.04 -6.91 3.93
CA GLY A 176 -19.55 -7.20 2.59
C GLY A 176 -18.19 -6.55 2.27
N ILE A 177 -17.46 -6.09 3.29
CA ILE A 177 -16.16 -5.43 3.10
C ILE A 177 -15.05 -6.45 3.37
N ARG A 178 -14.15 -6.65 2.38
CA ARG A 178 -12.97 -7.48 2.52
C ARG A 178 -11.76 -6.62 2.85
N VAL A 179 -10.95 -7.05 3.80
CA VAL A 179 -9.73 -6.34 4.20
C VAL A 179 -8.55 -7.31 4.21
N ASN A 180 -7.54 -7.06 3.38
CA ASN A 180 -6.40 -7.95 3.24
C ASN A 180 -5.09 -7.16 3.23
N ALA A 181 -4.02 -7.77 3.71
CA ALA A 181 -2.68 -7.21 3.64
C ALA A 181 -1.85 -7.90 2.55
N ILE A 182 -0.99 -7.15 1.90
CA ILE A 182 0.11 -7.71 1.11
C ILE A 182 1.39 -7.53 1.94
N ALA A 183 2.22 -8.56 1.99
CA ALA A 183 3.54 -8.54 2.60
C ALA A 183 4.62 -8.66 1.51
N PRO A 184 5.05 -7.54 0.89
CA PRO A 184 6.08 -7.58 -0.14
C PRO A 184 7.43 -7.97 0.44
N GLY A 185 8.24 -8.63 -0.39
CA GLY A 185 9.67 -8.79 -0.22
C GLY A 185 10.45 -7.50 -0.50
N ALA A 186 11.73 -7.65 -0.84
CA ALA A 186 12.53 -6.54 -1.34
C ALA A 186 12.12 -6.24 -2.79
N ILE A 187 11.37 -5.17 -2.97
CA ILE A 187 10.83 -4.72 -4.27
C ILE A 187 11.68 -3.55 -4.78
N ASP A 188 12.13 -3.58 -6.03
CA ASP A 188 12.92 -2.51 -6.64
C ASP A 188 12.10 -1.23 -6.81
N THR A 189 12.14 -0.40 -5.79
CA THR A 189 11.41 0.86 -5.67
C THR A 189 12.32 1.96 -5.15
N PRO A 190 11.93 3.24 -5.28
CA PRO A 190 12.69 4.34 -4.67
C PRO A 190 12.91 4.16 -3.17
N MET A 191 11.97 3.55 -2.43
CA MET A 191 12.13 3.27 -1.00
C MET A 191 13.27 2.28 -0.75
N LEU A 192 13.34 1.18 -1.48
CA LEU A 192 14.41 0.19 -1.33
C LEU A 192 15.77 0.78 -1.72
N ARG A 193 15.83 1.54 -2.82
CA ARG A 193 17.07 2.21 -3.25
C ARG A 193 17.58 3.18 -2.20
N ARG A 194 16.71 4.00 -1.59
CA ARG A 194 17.07 4.87 -0.47
C ARG A 194 17.54 4.10 0.77
N SER A 195 16.98 2.92 1.04
CA SER A 195 17.43 2.10 2.18
C SER A 195 18.88 1.61 2.02
N PHE A 196 19.25 1.19 0.81
CA PHE A 196 20.62 0.80 0.52
C PHE A 196 21.58 1.98 0.54
N ALA A 197 21.18 3.14 0.05
CA ALA A 197 22.00 4.37 0.04
C ALA A 197 22.37 4.89 1.45
N ARG A 198 21.81 4.34 2.52
CA ARG A 198 22.21 4.64 3.91
C ARG A 198 23.52 3.93 4.31
N HIS A 199 23.96 2.95 3.55
CA HIS A 199 25.20 2.20 3.82
C HIS A 199 26.39 2.82 3.09
N ALA A 200 27.55 2.85 3.73
CA ALA A 200 28.79 3.36 3.11
C ALA A 200 29.18 2.56 1.85
N ASP A 201 28.96 1.24 1.89
CA ASP A 201 29.06 0.36 0.73
C ASP A 201 27.73 -0.37 0.54
N PRO A 202 26.90 0.06 -0.41
CA PRO A 202 25.57 -0.51 -0.61
C PRO A 202 25.56 -1.89 -1.27
N GLU A 203 26.56 -2.24 -2.08
CA GLU A 203 26.48 -3.44 -2.94
C GLU A 203 26.48 -4.75 -2.17
N PRO A 204 27.34 -4.98 -1.13
CA PRO A 204 27.26 -6.20 -0.33
C PRO A 204 25.89 -6.35 0.36
N VAL A 205 25.27 -5.25 0.81
CA VAL A 205 23.97 -5.27 1.46
C VAL A 205 22.85 -5.60 0.45
N ARG A 206 22.94 -5.05 -0.76
CA ARG A 206 22.02 -5.39 -1.87
C ARG A 206 22.13 -6.85 -2.24
N GLU A 207 23.34 -7.36 -2.39
CA GLU A 207 23.58 -8.76 -2.75
C GLU A 207 23.05 -9.70 -1.66
N ALA A 208 23.38 -9.44 -0.39
CA ALA A 208 22.86 -10.21 0.74
C ALA A 208 21.31 -10.17 0.79
N SER A 209 20.71 -9.02 0.56
CA SER A 209 19.26 -8.88 0.51
C SER A 209 18.65 -9.70 -0.65
N ARG A 210 19.22 -9.62 -1.84
CA ARG A 210 18.78 -10.38 -3.01
C ARG A 210 18.88 -11.89 -2.77
N ASN A 211 20.01 -12.35 -2.21
CA ASN A 211 20.30 -13.76 -2.00
C ASN A 211 19.44 -14.42 -0.90
N ARG A 212 18.78 -13.65 -0.06
CA ARG A 212 17.79 -14.18 0.91
C ARG A 212 16.48 -14.63 0.26
N HIS A 213 16.14 -14.11 -0.92
CA HIS A 213 14.97 -14.59 -1.66
C HIS A 213 15.31 -15.92 -2.36
N ALA A 214 14.41 -16.90 -2.30
CA ALA A 214 14.58 -18.16 -3.03
C ALA A 214 14.76 -17.92 -4.54
N MET A 215 14.06 -16.92 -5.08
CA MET A 215 14.15 -16.52 -6.49
C MET A 215 15.42 -15.72 -6.85
N LYS A 216 16.30 -15.40 -5.89
CA LYS A 216 17.61 -14.72 -6.06
C LYS A 216 17.55 -13.40 -6.83
N ARG A 217 16.43 -12.68 -6.75
CA ARG A 217 16.22 -11.36 -7.35
C ARG A 217 15.34 -10.48 -6.47
N PHE A 218 15.35 -9.19 -6.74
CA PHE A 218 14.31 -8.28 -6.23
C PHE A 218 13.00 -8.48 -7.00
N GLY A 219 11.89 -8.27 -6.32
CA GLY A 219 10.59 -8.19 -6.96
C GLY A 219 10.44 -6.86 -7.72
N ARG A 220 9.54 -6.83 -8.69
CA ARG A 220 9.10 -5.62 -9.38
C ARG A 220 7.82 -5.08 -8.73
N ALA A 221 7.60 -3.77 -8.83
CA ALA A 221 6.38 -3.15 -8.31
C ALA A 221 5.11 -3.73 -8.96
N GLU A 222 5.18 -4.09 -10.24
CA GLU A 222 4.10 -4.69 -11.02
C GLU A 222 3.70 -6.07 -10.47
N GLU A 223 4.63 -6.85 -9.92
CA GLU A 223 4.33 -8.17 -9.33
C GLU A 223 3.50 -8.01 -8.04
N VAL A 224 3.72 -6.93 -7.29
CA VAL A 224 2.89 -6.59 -6.13
C VAL A 224 1.55 -6.01 -6.56
N ALA A 225 1.53 -5.22 -7.63
CA ALA A 225 0.30 -4.66 -8.20
C ALA A 225 -0.67 -5.74 -8.71
N GLU A 226 -0.16 -6.83 -9.30
CA GLU A 226 -1.00 -7.98 -9.69
C GLU A 226 -1.65 -8.67 -8.48
N ALA A 227 -0.93 -8.82 -7.38
CA ALA A 227 -1.49 -9.33 -6.13
C ALA A 227 -2.56 -8.37 -5.56
N ALA A 228 -2.31 -7.06 -5.62
CA ALA A 228 -3.28 -6.04 -5.22
C ALA A 228 -4.54 -6.09 -6.11
N LEU A 229 -4.38 -6.25 -7.41
CA LEU A 229 -5.50 -6.38 -8.35
C LEU A 229 -6.34 -7.65 -8.10
N HIS A 230 -5.70 -8.78 -7.77
CA HIS A 230 -6.41 -9.98 -7.33
C HIS A 230 -7.27 -9.68 -6.09
N LEU A 231 -6.70 -9.07 -5.06
CA LEU A 231 -7.41 -8.72 -3.83
C LEU A 231 -8.49 -7.65 -4.03
N ALA A 232 -8.33 -6.74 -4.99
CA ALA A 232 -9.32 -5.74 -5.34
C ALA A 232 -10.55 -6.33 -6.04
N SER A 233 -10.36 -7.39 -6.82
CA SER A 233 -11.38 -7.95 -7.72
C SER A 233 -12.23 -9.03 -7.05
N ASP A 234 -13.32 -9.42 -7.71
CA ASP A 234 -14.22 -10.51 -7.31
C ASP A 234 -13.54 -11.88 -7.32
N ALA A 235 -12.37 -12.01 -7.97
CA ALA A 235 -11.56 -13.24 -7.91
C ALA A 235 -11.13 -13.61 -6.47
N SER A 236 -11.20 -12.66 -5.54
CA SER A 236 -10.90 -12.86 -4.11
C SER A 236 -12.15 -12.68 -3.22
N SER A 237 -13.36 -12.93 -3.73
CA SER A 237 -14.64 -12.69 -3.04
C SER A 237 -14.80 -13.41 -1.71
N PHE A 238 -14.07 -14.51 -1.49
CA PHE A 238 -14.06 -15.25 -0.21
C PHE A 238 -12.73 -15.13 0.55
N THR A 239 -11.96 -14.05 0.26
CA THR A 239 -10.66 -13.79 0.89
C THR A 239 -10.72 -12.50 1.70
N THR A 240 -10.66 -12.62 3.04
CA THR A 240 -10.56 -11.49 3.98
C THR A 240 -9.69 -11.87 5.18
N GLY A 241 -9.01 -10.90 5.79
CA GLY A 241 -8.11 -11.09 6.94
C GLY A 241 -6.78 -11.77 6.61
N THR A 242 -6.47 -12.01 5.33
CA THR A 242 -5.22 -12.68 4.93
C THR A 242 -4.03 -11.71 4.87
N VAL A 243 -2.84 -12.29 4.98
CA VAL A 243 -1.57 -11.64 4.67
C VAL A 243 -0.94 -12.38 3.50
N LEU A 244 -1.07 -11.82 2.30
CA LEU A 244 -0.54 -12.41 1.08
C LEU A 244 0.93 -12.02 0.91
N ALA A 245 1.83 -12.99 1.03
CA ALA A 245 3.25 -12.78 0.77
C ALA A 245 3.53 -12.67 -0.74
N VAL A 246 4.26 -11.62 -1.14
CA VAL A 246 4.78 -11.40 -2.49
C VAL A 246 6.27 -11.12 -2.36
N ASP A 247 7.03 -12.14 -2.01
CA ASP A 247 8.37 -12.02 -1.43
C ASP A 247 9.44 -12.91 -2.09
N GLY A 248 9.14 -13.52 -3.23
CA GLY A 248 10.08 -14.40 -3.95
C GLY A 248 10.56 -15.60 -3.12
N GLY A 249 9.73 -16.09 -2.18
CA GLY A 249 10.02 -17.23 -1.33
C GLY A 249 10.93 -16.90 -0.14
N TRP A 250 11.06 -15.66 0.26
CA TRP A 250 11.92 -15.26 1.39
C TRP A 250 11.41 -15.81 2.72
N LEU A 251 10.09 -15.85 2.95
CA LEU A 251 9.49 -16.41 4.16
C LEU A 251 9.45 -17.95 4.19
N ALA A 252 9.71 -18.59 3.06
CA ALA A 252 9.68 -20.04 2.93
C ALA A 252 11.07 -20.70 3.11
N ALA A 253 12.14 -19.89 3.20
CA ALA A 253 13.54 -20.36 3.23
C ALA A 253 14.20 -20.17 4.61
#